data_656c15995dd51498bc209136a22feda8
#
_entry.id   656c15995dd51498bc209136a22feda8
#
_cell.length_a   1.000
_cell.length_b   1.000
_cell.length_c   1.000
_cell.angle_alpha   90.00
_cell.angle_beta   90.00
_cell.angle_gamma   90.00
#
_symmetry.space_group_name_H-M   'P 1'
#
loop_
_entity.id
_entity.type
_entity.pdbx_description
1 polymer ?
#
loop_
_entity_poly.entity_id
_entity_poly.type
_entity_poly.pdbx_seq_one_letter_code
_entity_poly.pdbx_strand_id
1 'polypeptide(L)'
;AVKTILNGGKVQVVVDLKAGVDTEEFASRVEKLWNEVRKDPRSAGKPIRQTVKVLLGKLMPWELVPAFIKCNPDMVSGKKGREVFKVNAAVRGVRSWVFDIEGYVGFERCVITAGGVSCDEIIPKTLASKKCSGLYICGEVLDIDADTGGYNLHLAFSTGFLAGQSAALSL
;
A
#
# COMPACT_ATOMS: atom_id res chain seq x y z
N ALA A 1 -9.62 -1.53 -4.43
CA ALA A 1 -9.44 -0.10 -4.12
C ALA A 1 -10.12 0.79 -5.14
N VAL A 2 -9.79 0.75 -6.45
CA VAL A 2 -10.38 1.63 -7.48
C VAL A 2 -11.90 1.45 -7.58
N LYS A 3 -12.40 0.22 -7.69
CA LYS A 3 -13.85 -0.08 -7.65
C LYS A 3 -14.56 0.56 -6.44
N THR A 4 -13.93 0.51 -5.28
CA THR A 4 -14.48 1.10 -4.04
C THR A 4 -14.59 2.61 -4.15
N ILE A 5 -13.53 3.27 -4.67
CA ILE A 5 -13.51 4.73 -4.87
C ILE A 5 -14.57 5.16 -5.90
N LEU A 6 -14.68 4.43 -7.02
CA LEU A 6 -15.67 4.69 -8.06
C LEU A 6 -17.11 4.61 -7.54
N ASN A 7 -17.37 3.74 -6.56
CA ASN A 7 -18.66 3.60 -5.91
C ASN A 7 -18.85 4.55 -4.70
N GLY A 8 -18.00 5.56 -4.55
CA GLY A 8 -18.09 6.54 -3.47
C GLY A 8 -17.63 6.03 -2.10
N GLY A 9 -16.98 4.86 -2.06
CA GLY A 9 -16.41 4.28 -0.84
C GLY A 9 -15.07 4.92 -0.46
N LYS A 10 -14.74 4.88 0.83
CA LYS A 10 -13.46 5.34 1.35
C LYS A 10 -12.42 4.22 1.30
N VAL A 11 -11.21 4.56 0.89
CA VAL A 11 -10.06 3.67 0.86
C VAL A 11 -8.92 4.30 1.64
N GLN A 12 -8.24 3.50 2.47
CA GLN A 12 -7.06 3.88 3.22
C GLN A 12 -5.90 2.97 2.88
N VAL A 13 -4.70 3.54 2.78
CA VAL A 13 -3.45 2.79 2.76
C VAL A 13 -2.81 2.91 4.13
N VAL A 14 -2.49 1.78 4.71
CA VAL A 14 -1.78 1.69 5.99
C VAL A 14 -0.37 1.18 5.71
N VAL A 15 0.63 1.97 6.06
CA VAL A 15 2.04 1.64 5.86
C VAL A 15 2.68 1.27 7.19
N ASP A 16 3.21 0.05 7.29
CA ASP A 16 4.07 -0.38 8.40
C ASP A 16 5.53 -0.23 7.98
N LEU A 17 6.22 0.77 8.55
CA LEU A 17 7.63 1.03 8.26
C LEU A 17 8.59 0.05 8.96
N LYS A 18 8.09 -0.83 9.83
CA LYS A 18 8.86 -1.81 10.59
C LYS A 18 8.19 -3.19 10.60
N ALA A 19 7.63 -3.57 9.46
CA ALA A 19 7.06 -4.90 9.28
C ALA A 19 8.08 -5.99 9.64
N GLY A 20 7.60 -7.06 10.29
CA GLY A 20 8.45 -8.18 10.71
C GLY A 20 9.18 -8.00 12.04
N VAL A 21 9.08 -6.83 12.69
CA VAL A 21 9.61 -6.61 14.05
C VAL A 21 8.47 -6.70 15.05
N ASP A 22 8.68 -7.37 16.18
CA ASP A 22 7.69 -7.41 17.27
C ASP A 22 7.40 -6.00 17.82
N THR A 23 6.15 -5.74 18.20
CA THR A 23 5.72 -4.40 18.62
C THR A 23 6.33 -3.99 19.96
N GLU A 24 6.46 -4.92 20.91
CA GLU A 24 7.03 -4.64 22.23
C GLU A 24 8.54 -4.45 22.13
N GLU A 25 9.20 -5.28 21.33
CA GLU A 25 10.62 -5.12 21.02
C GLU A 25 10.89 -3.77 20.37
N PHE A 26 10.08 -3.39 19.38
CA PHE A 26 10.22 -2.10 18.71
C PHE A 26 9.98 -0.93 19.67
N ALA A 27 8.97 -1.01 20.53
CA ALA A 27 8.68 0.02 21.54
C ALA A 27 9.86 0.18 22.52
N SER A 28 10.42 -0.92 23.02
CA SER A 28 11.61 -0.91 23.88
C SER A 28 12.81 -0.26 23.18
N ARG A 29 13.02 -0.56 21.91
CA ARG A 29 14.09 0.06 21.10
C ARG A 29 13.87 1.57 20.92
N VAL A 30 12.66 2.01 20.64
CA VAL A 30 12.32 3.44 20.52
C VAL A 30 12.55 4.16 21.84
N GLU A 31 12.19 3.55 22.98
CA GLU A 31 12.41 4.13 24.30
C GLU A 31 13.90 4.27 24.64
N LYS A 32 14.71 3.25 24.35
CA LYS A 32 16.17 3.32 24.50
C LYS A 32 16.76 4.44 23.65
N LEU A 33 16.41 4.51 22.37
CA LEU A 33 16.86 5.57 21.46
C LEU A 33 16.42 6.95 21.92
N TRP A 34 15.20 7.09 22.44
CA TRP A 34 14.73 8.34 23.00
C TRP A 34 15.58 8.80 24.18
N ASN A 35 15.88 7.89 25.10
CA ASN A 35 16.72 8.19 26.26
C ASN A 35 18.16 8.57 25.86
N GLU A 36 18.73 7.93 24.83
CA GLU A 36 20.03 8.30 24.27
C GLU A 36 20.01 9.69 23.64
N VAL A 37 19.06 9.95 22.74
CA VAL A 37 18.96 11.25 22.03
C VAL A 37 18.69 12.39 23.01
N ARG A 38 17.90 12.17 24.06
CA ARG A 38 17.61 13.18 25.07
C ARG A 38 18.82 13.51 25.97
N LYS A 39 19.69 12.53 26.22
CA LYS A 39 20.92 12.70 27.00
C LYS A 39 22.08 13.25 26.18
N ASP A 40 21.99 13.27 24.86
CA ASP A 40 23.04 13.80 23.98
C ASP A 40 23.25 15.29 24.27
N PRO A 41 24.49 15.74 24.56
CA PRO A 41 24.77 17.16 24.79
C PRO A 41 24.29 18.10 23.67
N ARG A 42 24.26 17.59 22.43
CA ARG A 42 23.75 18.31 21.27
C ARG A 42 22.23 18.55 21.31
N SER A 43 21.50 17.80 22.14
CA SER A 43 20.07 17.95 22.37
C SER A 43 19.75 18.81 23.59
N ALA A 44 20.73 19.09 24.43
CA ALA A 44 20.56 19.87 25.66
C ALA A 44 20.01 21.27 25.36
N GLY A 45 18.96 21.68 26.06
CA GLY A 45 18.31 22.98 25.90
C GLY A 45 17.45 23.15 24.64
N LYS A 46 17.39 22.14 23.74
CA LYS A 46 16.54 22.20 22.55
C LYS A 46 15.08 21.87 22.87
N PRO A 47 14.13 22.48 22.14
CA PRO A 47 12.73 22.12 22.24
C PRO A 47 12.53 20.62 21.95
N ILE A 48 11.61 19.99 22.68
CA ILE A 48 11.33 18.53 22.57
C ILE A 48 11.02 18.11 21.13
N ARG A 49 10.34 18.96 20.35
CA ARG A 49 10.04 18.71 18.93
C ARG A 49 11.28 18.58 18.06
N GLN A 50 12.37 19.29 18.39
CA GLN A 50 13.66 19.13 17.68
C GLN A 50 14.34 17.82 18.05
N THR A 51 14.31 17.45 19.32
CA THR A 51 14.84 16.17 19.81
C THR A 51 14.08 14.98 19.18
N VAL A 52 12.75 15.10 19.07
CA VAL A 52 11.92 14.09 18.38
C VAL A 52 12.27 13.95 16.90
N LYS A 53 12.59 15.05 16.19
CA LYS A 53 13.08 14.96 14.80
C LYS A 53 14.36 14.13 14.70
N VAL A 54 15.31 14.32 15.63
CA VAL A 54 16.57 13.54 15.66
C VAL A 54 16.28 12.06 15.92
N LEU A 55 15.38 11.74 16.84
CA LEU A 55 14.95 10.36 17.08
C LEU A 55 14.35 9.73 15.82
N LEU A 56 13.40 10.41 15.18
CA LEU A 56 12.72 9.89 13.99
C LEU A 56 13.68 9.69 12.81
N GLY A 57 14.66 10.56 12.64
CA GLY A 57 15.73 10.39 11.64
C GLY A 57 16.63 9.17 11.85
N LYS A 58 16.61 8.54 13.06
CA LYS A 58 17.23 7.24 13.31
C LYS A 58 16.30 6.05 12.98
N LEU A 59 15.01 6.29 12.79
CA LEU A 59 14.00 5.27 12.56
C LEU A 59 13.54 5.21 11.10
N MET A 60 13.60 6.33 10.37
CA MET A 60 13.15 6.46 8.99
C MET A 60 14.03 7.44 8.20
N PRO A 61 13.97 7.45 6.85
CA PRO A 61 14.61 8.47 6.02
C PRO A 61 14.24 9.88 6.46
N TRP A 62 15.24 10.77 6.50
CA TRP A 62 15.08 12.13 7.03
C TRP A 62 14.03 12.96 6.30
N GLU A 63 13.87 12.69 5.01
CA GLU A 63 12.92 13.34 4.13
C GLU A 63 11.45 13.08 4.54
N LEU A 64 11.20 11.93 5.15
CA LEU A 64 9.86 11.54 5.62
C LEU A 64 9.49 12.18 6.97
N VAL A 65 10.49 12.57 7.78
CA VAL A 65 10.27 13.04 9.15
C VAL A 65 9.32 14.24 9.25
N PRO A 66 9.41 15.28 8.40
CA PRO A 66 8.47 16.41 8.47
C PRO A 66 7.02 15.99 8.21
N ALA A 67 6.77 15.18 7.19
CA ALA A 67 5.44 14.68 6.85
C ALA A 67 4.91 13.75 7.95
N PHE A 68 5.75 12.86 8.47
CA PHE A 68 5.39 11.96 9.56
C PHE A 68 4.94 12.70 10.81
N ILE A 69 5.66 13.76 11.23
CA ILE A 69 5.29 14.57 12.40
C ILE A 69 3.96 15.28 12.16
N LYS A 70 3.72 15.78 10.94
CA LYS A 70 2.47 16.45 10.59
C LYS A 70 1.27 15.50 10.67
N CYS A 71 1.44 14.26 10.22
CA CYS A 71 0.39 13.23 10.25
C CYS A 71 0.18 12.61 11.64
N ASN A 72 1.15 12.72 12.55
CA ASN A 72 1.11 12.11 13.89
C ASN A 72 1.33 13.17 14.98
N PRO A 73 0.46 14.18 15.13
CA PRO A 73 0.64 15.29 16.07
C PRO A 73 0.56 14.86 17.54
N ASP A 74 -0.07 13.74 17.84
CA ASP A 74 -0.27 13.18 19.17
C ASP A 74 1.01 12.61 19.81
N MET A 75 2.10 12.44 19.04
CA MET A 75 3.41 12.02 19.55
C MET A 75 4.01 13.00 20.55
N VAL A 76 3.68 14.28 20.44
CA VAL A 76 4.13 15.31 21.36
C VAL A 76 2.92 16.05 21.91
N SER A 77 2.71 15.95 23.21
CA SER A 77 1.58 16.58 23.91
C SER A 77 2.07 17.52 25.00
N GLY A 78 1.23 18.48 25.40
CA GLY A 78 1.50 19.44 26.45
C GLY A 78 1.58 20.88 25.96
N LYS A 79 1.63 21.82 26.91
CA LYS A 79 1.83 23.25 26.61
C LYS A 79 3.29 23.54 26.28
N LYS A 80 3.53 24.58 25.47
CA LYS A 80 4.90 25.04 25.14
C LYS A 80 5.76 25.17 26.43
N GLY A 81 6.93 24.52 26.44
CA GLY A 81 7.84 24.45 27.57
C GLY A 81 7.54 23.33 28.60
N ARG A 82 6.41 22.63 28.47
CA ARG A 82 6.06 21.44 29.27
C ARG A 82 5.57 20.30 28.35
N GLU A 83 6.15 20.22 27.18
CA GLU A 83 5.82 19.17 26.20
C GLU A 83 6.39 17.82 26.63
N VAL A 84 5.66 16.75 26.33
CA VAL A 84 6.05 15.35 26.62
C VAL A 84 5.99 14.55 25.33
N PHE A 85 7.03 13.79 25.05
CA PHE A 85 7.05 12.81 23.97
C PHE A 85 6.39 11.51 24.43
N LYS A 86 5.50 10.98 23.61
CA LYS A 86 4.77 9.74 23.85
C LYS A 86 5.35 8.64 22.94
N VAL A 87 6.15 7.75 23.51
CA VAL A 87 6.76 6.60 22.81
C VAL A 87 5.70 5.76 22.10
N ASN A 88 4.64 5.38 22.80
CA ASN A 88 3.58 4.52 22.22
C ASN A 88 2.87 5.17 21.03
N ALA A 89 2.71 6.50 21.02
CA ALA A 89 2.12 7.20 19.87
C ALA A 89 3.09 7.18 18.66
N ALA A 90 4.38 7.33 18.89
CA ALA A 90 5.38 7.23 17.84
C ALA A 90 5.48 5.80 17.28
N VAL A 91 5.47 4.79 18.15
CA VAL A 91 5.47 3.37 17.75
C VAL A 91 4.25 3.06 16.90
N ARG A 92 3.05 3.45 17.36
CA ARG A 92 1.82 3.28 16.59
C ARG A 92 1.90 3.96 15.22
N GLY A 93 2.35 5.22 15.18
CA GLY A 93 2.49 5.96 13.92
C GLY A 93 3.46 5.28 12.93
N VAL A 94 4.58 4.72 13.40
CA VAL A 94 5.55 4.00 12.56
C VAL A 94 5.00 2.67 12.06
N ARG A 95 4.20 1.98 12.89
CA ARG A 95 3.61 0.68 12.56
C ARG A 95 2.29 0.78 11.79
N SER A 96 1.64 1.92 11.85
CA SER A 96 0.33 2.13 11.21
C SER A 96 0.23 3.57 10.74
N TRP A 97 1.03 3.91 9.73
CA TRP A 97 0.93 5.23 9.10
C TRP A 97 -0.18 5.20 8.06
N VAL A 98 -1.26 5.89 8.37
CA VAL A 98 -2.51 5.85 7.59
C VAL A 98 -2.55 7.01 6.61
N PHE A 99 -2.95 6.72 5.37
CA PHE A 99 -3.20 7.69 4.31
C PHE A 99 -4.60 7.47 3.74
N ASP A 100 -5.41 8.51 3.73
CA ASP A 100 -6.67 8.50 3.01
C ASP A 100 -6.38 8.67 1.52
N ILE A 101 -7.00 7.83 0.70
CA ILE A 101 -6.87 7.88 -0.76
C ILE A 101 -8.02 8.72 -1.30
N GLU A 102 -7.68 9.85 -1.91
CA GLU A 102 -8.65 10.80 -2.46
C GLU A 102 -9.08 10.47 -3.88
N GLY A 103 -8.29 9.65 -4.61
CA GLY A 103 -8.59 9.30 -5.99
C GLY A 103 -7.58 8.34 -6.60
N TYR A 104 -7.63 8.22 -7.92
CA TYR A 104 -6.72 7.39 -8.73
C TYR A 104 -6.28 8.15 -9.99
N VAL A 105 -5.18 7.75 -10.59
CA VAL A 105 -4.55 8.50 -11.70
C VAL A 105 -5.25 8.27 -13.04
N GLY A 106 -6.16 7.29 -13.13
CA GLY A 106 -6.84 6.94 -14.38
C GLY A 106 -6.05 5.94 -15.24
N PHE A 107 -6.50 5.78 -16.49
CA PHE A 107 -5.94 4.77 -17.41
C PHE A 107 -4.51 5.05 -17.88
N GLU A 108 -4.07 6.30 -17.88
CA GLU A 108 -2.74 6.69 -18.40
C GLU A 108 -1.57 6.02 -17.67
N ARG A 109 -1.78 5.58 -16.43
CA ARG A 109 -0.75 4.93 -15.61
C ARG A 109 -1.22 3.61 -14.99
N CYS A 110 -2.32 3.03 -15.50
CA CYS A 110 -2.75 1.73 -15.01
C CYS A 110 -1.77 0.64 -15.46
N VAL A 111 -1.51 -0.30 -14.56
CA VAL A 111 -0.69 -1.49 -14.85
C VAL A 111 -1.59 -2.63 -15.34
N ILE A 112 -2.80 -2.69 -14.83
CA ILE A 112 -3.87 -3.62 -15.22
C ILE A 112 -5.19 -2.86 -15.27
N THR A 113 -6.13 -3.37 -16.05
CA THR A 113 -7.52 -2.88 -16.10
C THR A 113 -8.47 -3.90 -15.49
N ALA A 114 -9.54 -3.41 -14.87
CA ALA A 114 -10.66 -4.24 -14.40
C ALA A 114 -11.88 -4.00 -15.27
N GLY A 115 -12.67 -5.04 -15.50
CA GLY A 115 -13.77 -5.04 -16.45
C GLY A 115 -13.36 -5.69 -17.77
N GLY A 116 -14.31 -5.93 -18.65
CA GLY A 116 -14.07 -6.59 -19.93
C GLY A 116 -15.25 -7.50 -20.32
N VAL A 117 -14.95 -8.52 -21.12
CA VAL A 117 -15.93 -9.52 -21.52
C VAL A 117 -16.20 -10.44 -20.34
N SER A 118 -17.49 -10.55 -19.97
CA SER A 118 -17.92 -11.39 -18.86
C SER A 118 -17.51 -12.85 -19.07
N CYS A 119 -16.92 -13.45 -18.05
CA CYS A 119 -16.56 -14.87 -18.06
C CYS A 119 -17.79 -15.79 -18.22
N ASP A 120 -18.99 -15.33 -17.85
CA ASP A 120 -20.22 -16.07 -18.07
C ASP A 120 -20.58 -16.22 -19.55
N GLU A 121 -20.04 -15.37 -20.41
CA GLU A 121 -20.23 -15.40 -21.87
C GLU A 121 -19.20 -16.26 -22.60
N ILE A 122 -18.27 -16.84 -21.89
CA ILE A 122 -17.17 -17.63 -22.43
C ILE A 122 -17.27 -19.10 -21.96
N ILE A 123 -16.87 -20.02 -22.81
CA ILE A 123 -16.75 -21.44 -22.45
C ILE A 123 -15.37 -21.62 -21.81
N PRO A 124 -15.24 -21.93 -20.49
CA PRO A 124 -13.96 -21.93 -19.80
C PRO A 124 -12.93 -22.92 -20.34
N LYS A 125 -13.37 -24.04 -20.92
CA LYS A 125 -12.51 -25.10 -21.45
C LYS A 125 -11.88 -24.78 -22.82
N THR A 126 -12.47 -23.85 -23.57
CA THR A 126 -12.04 -23.55 -24.94
C THR A 126 -11.83 -22.07 -25.19
N LEU A 127 -12.30 -21.21 -24.29
CA LEU A 127 -12.35 -19.78 -24.44
C LEU A 127 -13.17 -19.29 -25.64
N ALA A 128 -14.02 -20.14 -26.20
CA ALA A 128 -14.96 -19.79 -27.23
C ALA A 128 -16.10 -18.94 -26.65
N SER A 129 -16.55 -17.95 -27.42
CA SER A 129 -17.73 -17.16 -27.10
C SER A 129 -19.00 -18.01 -27.16
N LYS A 130 -19.87 -17.89 -26.16
CA LYS A 130 -21.21 -18.49 -26.18
C LYS A 130 -22.17 -17.74 -27.09
N LYS A 131 -21.84 -16.50 -27.47
CA LYS A 131 -22.71 -15.63 -28.27
C LYS A 131 -22.35 -15.60 -29.76
N CYS A 132 -21.08 -15.81 -30.09
CA CYS A 132 -20.58 -15.72 -31.46
C CYS A 132 -19.76 -16.96 -31.78
N SER A 133 -20.25 -17.76 -32.73
CA SER A 133 -19.54 -18.96 -33.20
C SER A 133 -18.24 -18.57 -33.89
N GLY A 134 -17.19 -19.33 -33.66
CA GLY A 134 -15.84 -19.09 -34.22
C GLY A 134 -15.06 -17.96 -33.56
N LEU A 135 -15.60 -17.26 -32.55
CA LEU A 135 -14.91 -16.22 -31.81
C LEU A 135 -14.32 -16.80 -30.51
N TYR A 136 -13.02 -16.60 -30.32
CA TYR A 136 -12.30 -16.95 -29.10
C TYR A 136 -11.76 -15.69 -28.45
N ILE A 137 -11.87 -15.60 -27.11
CA ILE A 137 -11.50 -14.39 -26.35
C ILE A 137 -10.57 -14.79 -25.21
N CYS A 138 -9.43 -14.10 -25.09
CA CYS A 138 -8.40 -14.42 -24.11
C CYS A 138 -7.64 -13.16 -23.65
N GLY A 139 -6.87 -13.30 -22.61
CA GLY A 139 -6.04 -12.21 -22.05
C GLY A 139 -6.86 -11.22 -21.25
N GLU A 140 -6.31 -10.01 -21.12
CA GLU A 140 -6.84 -8.95 -20.26
C GLU A 140 -8.18 -8.36 -20.73
N VAL A 141 -8.60 -8.69 -21.94
CA VAL A 141 -9.94 -8.32 -22.45
C VAL A 141 -11.07 -9.09 -21.74
N LEU A 142 -10.76 -10.21 -21.09
CA LEU A 142 -11.69 -10.89 -20.19
C LEU A 142 -11.85 -10.09 -18.89
N ASP A 143 -13.05 -10.10 -18.32
CA ASP A 143 -13.30 -9.50 -16.99
C ASP A 143 -12.69 -10.39 -15.89
N ILE A 144 -11.36 -10.48 -15.90
CA ILE A 144 -10.55 -11.19 -14.90
C ILE A 144 -9.36 -10.31 -14.55
N ASP A 145 -9.25 -9.95 -13.29
CA ASP A 145 -8.10 -9.26 -12.73
C ASP A 145 -7.58 -9.99 -11.49
N ALA A 146 -6.29 -10.08 -11.37
CA ALA A 146 -5.62 -10.71 -10.23
C ALA A 146 -4.67 -9.72 -9.55
N ASP A 147 -4.25 -10.08 -8.34
CA ASP A 147 -3.30 -9.28 -7.58
C ASP A 147 -1.98 -9.07 -8.32
N THR A 148 -1.30 -7.96 -8.04
CA THR A 148 0.01 -7.66 -8.59
C THR A 148 1.02 -8.71 -8.13
N GLY A 149 1.81 -9.25 -9.06
CA GLY A 149 2.77 -10.32 -8.78
C GLY A 149 3.01 -11.24 -9.98
N GLY A 150 2.65 -10.80 -11.19
CA GLY A 150 2.81 -11.59 -12.42
C GLY A 150 1.60 -12.47 -12.78
N TYR A 151 0.60 -12.55 -11.91
CA TYR A 151 -0.59 -13.39 -12.14
C TYR A 151 -1.39 -12.97 -13.36
N ASN A 152 -1.50 -11.66 -13.64
CA ASN A 152 -2.22 -11.15 -14.82
C ASN A 152 -1.53 -11.56 -16.13
N LEU A 153 -0.19 -11.50 -16.18
CA LEU A 153 0.57 -11.98 -17.34
C LEU A 153 0.44 -13.50 -17.51
N HIS A 154 0.50 -14.24 -16.40
CA HIS A 154 0.32 -15.70 -16.45
C HIS A 154 -1.06 -16.08 -16.98
N LEU A 155 -2.10 -15.38 -16.52
CA LEU A 155 -3.47 -15.55 -16.99
C LEU A 155 -3.57 -15.24 -18.49
N ALA A 156 -2.98 -14.13 -18.95
CA ALA A 156 -3.00 -13.74 -20.36
C ALA A 156 -2.33 -14.80 -21.25
N PHE A 157 -1.18 -15.33 -20.85
CA PHE A 157 -0.48 -16.38 -21.61
C PHE A 157 -1.24 -17.71 -21.59
N SER A 158 -1.76 -18.12 -20.44
CA SER A 158 -2.51 -19.37 -20.31
C SER A 158 -3.80 -19.38 -21.11
N THR A 159 -4.55 -18.28 -21.05
CA THR A 159 -5.79 -18.13 -21.80
C THR A 159 -5.51 -17.98 -23.30
N GLY A 160 -4.45 -17.28 -23.68
CA GLY A 160 -4.00 -17.16 -25.07
C GLY A 160 -3.64 -18.51 -25.68
N PHE A 161 -2.87 -19.32 -24.96
CA PHE A 161 -2.52 -20.68 -25.37
C PHE A 161 -3.76 -21.55 -25.58
N LEU A 162 -4.68 -21.56 -24.60
CA LEU A 162 -5.89 -22.36 -24.65
C LEU A 162 -6.82 -21.95 -25.79
N ALA A 163 -7.01 -20.63 -25.98
CA ALA A 163 -7.82 -20.11 -27.06
C ALA A 163 -7.25 -20.48 -28.44
N GLY A 164 -5.93 -20.29 -28.61
CA GLY A 164 -5.24 -20.65 -29.87
C GLY A 164 -5.32 -22.13 -30.20
N GLN A 165 -5.09 -23.01 -29.19
CA GLN A 165 -5.23 -24.46 -29.36
C GLN A 165 -6.67 -24.83 -29.73
N SER A 166 -7.65 -24.26 -29.05
CA SER A 166 -9.06 -24.57 -29.30
C SER A 166 -9.52 -24.10 -30.69
N ALA A 167 -9.07 -22.93 -31.11
CA ALA A 167 -9.36 -22.41 -32.44
C ALA A 167 -8.77 -23.30 -33.56
N ALA A 168 -7.51 -23.74 -33.37
CA ALA A 168 -6.85 -24.62 -34.34
C ALA A 168 -7.51 -26.01 -34.46
N LEU A 169 -8.08 -26.53 -33.38
CA LEU A 169 -8.77 -27.83 -33.37
C LEU A 169 -10.21 -27.76 -33.86
N SER A 170 -10.76 -26.58 -34.07
CA SER A 170 -12.12 -26.34 -34.55
C SER A 170 -12.20 -26.05 -36.06
N LEU A 171 -11.07 -26.00 -36.75
CA LEU A 171 -10.95 -25.91 -38.20
C LEU A 171 -11.02 -27.29 -38.81
#